data_ef44eeca0da9816f8dbb40d4414dc3ae
#
_entry.id   ef44eeca0da9816f8dbb40d4414dc3ae
#
_cell.length_a   1.000
_cell.length_b   1.000
_cell.length_c   1.000
_cell.angle_alpha   90.00
_cell.angle_beta   90.00
_cell.angle_gamma   90.00
#
_symmetry.space_group_name_H-M   'P 1'
#
loop_
_entity.id
_entity.type
_entity.pdbx_description
1 polymer ?
#
loop_
_entity_poly.entity_id
_entity_poly.type
_entity_poly.pdbx_seq_one_letter_code
_entity_poly.pdbx_strand_id
1 'polypeptide(L)'
;SKRPEMFLPERWPAYFSKAKGCRVWDLDGIEYIDMSIMGIGTNTLGYGHPEVDNAVREVIDRGNMSTFNCPEEVYLAERLVELHPWADMTRFARSGGEANAIAIRIARAASGKEKVAICGYHGWHDWYLSANLSDNSSLDGHLLPGLEPKGIPRELRGSAIPFAYNDLEDLEQLINQHEIGVIKMEVFRSVEPEDGYLESVRKLASDHNIILIFDECTSGFRETFGGLHKKYGVEPDMMLLGKALGNGYAITAVLGRAEIMASAQETFISSTFWTERIG
;
A
#
# COMPACT_ATOMS: atom_id res chain seq x y z
N SER A 1 -5.63 -6.27 14.62
CA SER A 1 -7.06 -6.58 14.66
C SER A 1 -7.82 -5.47 15.36
N LYS A 2 -9.09 -5.30 15.01
CA LYS A 2 -9.97 -4.37 15.71
C LYS A 2 -10.22 -4.91 17.12
N ARG A 3 -10.05 -4.04 18.11
CA ARG A 3 -10.27 -4.42 19.52
C ARG A 3 -11.77 -4.34 19.84
N PRO A 4 -12.39 -5.41 20.38
CA PRO A 4 -13.80 -5.38 20.73
C PRO A 4 -14.18 -4.26 21.70
N GLU A 5 -13.29 -3.89 22.61
CA GLU A 5 -13.50 -2.80 23.57
C GLU A 5 -13.56 -1.39 22.93
N MET A 6 -13.15 -1.25 21.67
CA MET A 6 -13.30 0.01 20.92
C MET A 6 -14.69 0.18 20.31
N PHE A 7 -15.51 -0.88 20.28
CA PHE A 7 -16.91 -0.79 19.88
C PHE A 7 -17.75 -0.32 21.08
N LEU A 8 -18.80 0.44 20.80
CA LEU A 8 -19.70 0.90 21.83
C LEU A 8 -20.46 -0.30 22.41
N PRO A 9 -20.24 -0.67 23.70
CA PRO A 9 -20.92 -1.81 24.30
C PRO A 9 -22.44 -1.66 24.16
N GLU A 10 -23.15 -2.76 23.95
CA GLU A 10 -24.60 -2.85 23.82
C GLU A 10 -25.24 -2.03 22.68
N ARG A 11 -24.43 -1.32 21.88
CA ARG A 11 -24.88 -0.49 20.74
C ARG A 11 -24.47 -1.02 19.40
N TRP A 12 -23.26 -1.57 19.32
CA TRP A 12 -22.66 -2.05 18.07
C TRP A 12 -22.11 -3.45 18.24
N PRO A 13 -22.41 -4.37 17.30
CA PRO A 13 -21.83 -5.70 17.33
C PRO A 13 -20.32 -5.62 17.10
N ALA A 14 -19.56 -6.34 17.93
CA ALA A 14 -18.10 -6.45 17.76
C ALA A 14 -17.70 -7.53 16.75
N TYR A 15 -18.58 -8.49 16.49
CA TYR A 15 -18.35 -9.67 15.64
C TYR A 15 -19.45 -9.84 14.62
N PHE A 16 -19.08 -10.35 13.45
CA PHE A 16 -20.04 -10.71 12.40
C PHE A 16 -20.07 -12.23 12.20
N SER A 17 -21.23 -12.77 11.81
CA SER A 17 -21.41 -14.16 11.41
C SER A 17 -21.46 -14.31 9.89
N LYS A 18 -21.90 -13.27 9.16
CA LYS A 18 -22.08 -13.27 7.72
C LYS A 18 -21.94 -11.86 7.16
N ALA A 19 -21.42 -11.77 5.94
CA ALA A 19 -21.41 -10.52 5.17
C ALA A 19 -21.73 -10.81 3.70
N LYS A 20 -22.56 -9.97 3.05
CA LYS A 20 -22.92 -10.08 1.64
C LYS A 20 -23.38 -8.75 1.06
N GLY A 21 -22.84 -8.36 -0.11
CA GLY A 21 -23.11 -7.06 -0.71
C GLY A 21 -22.69 -5.95 0.25
N CYS A 22 -23.58 -5.07 0.63
CA CYS A 22 -23.35 -4.04 1.65
C CYS A 22 -23.93 -4.41 3.04
N ARG A 23 -24.30 -5.65 3.28
CA ARG A 23 -24.95 -6.10 4.50
C ARG A 23 -24.06 -6.99 5.34
N VAL A 24 -24.15 -6.86 6.65
CA VAL A 24 -23.47 -7.70 7.64
C VAL A 24 -24.48 -8.17 8.68
N TRP A 25 -24.27 -9.38 9.21
CA TRP A 25 -25.07 -9.96 10.27
C TRP A 25 -24.17 -10.22 11.48
N ASP A 26 -24.65 -9.87 12.65
CA ASP A 26 -23.95 -10.18 13.90
C ASP A 26 -24.14 -11.66 14.31
N LEU A 27 -23.64 -12.02 15.50
CA LEU A 27 -23.75 -13.39 16.03
C LEU A 27 -25.17 -13.77 16.42
N ASP A 28 -26.05 -12.79 16.68
CA ASP A 28 -27.46 -13.00 16.99
C ASP A 28 -28.34 -13.04 15.74
N GLY A 29 -27.74 -12.88 14.56
CA GLY A 29 -28.39 -12.90 13.25
C GLY A 29 -29.10 -11.59 12.89
N ILE A 30 -28.84 -10.51 13.60
CA ILE A 30 -29.37 -9.18 13.29
C ILE A 30 -28.61 -8.60 12.08
N GLU A 31 -29.41 -8.12 11.12
CA GLU A 31 -28.88 -7.54 9.87
C GLU A 31 -28.62 -6.03 10.01
N TYR A 32 -27.47 -5.60 9.51
CA TYR A 32 -27.06 -4.20 9.40
C TYR A 32 -26.64 -3.86 7.97
N ILE A 33 -26.85 -2.61 7.55
CA ILE A 33 -26.23 -2.05 6.36
C ILE A 33 -24.87 -1.47 6.78
N ASP A 34 -23.80 -1.94 6.13
CA ASP A 34 -22.45 -1.40 6.37
C ASP A 34 -22.29 -0.06 5.66
N MET A 35 -22.45 1.02 6.42
CA MET A 35 -22.22 2.39 5.96
C MET A 35 -20.78 2.88 6.25
N SER A 36 -19.89 1.96 6.65
CA SER A 36 -18.48 2.25 6.90
C SER A 36 -17.64 2.09 5.63
N ILE A 37 -16.40 1.72 5.77
CA ILE A 37 -15.44 1.53 4.68
C ILE A 37 -15.31 0.06 4.23
N MET A 38 -16.29 -0.78 4.49
CA MET A 38 -16.40 -2.17 4.02
C MET A 38 -15.07 -2.94 4.07
N GLY A 39 -14.67 -3.32 5.28
CA GLY A 39 -13.44 -4.09 5.51
C GLY A 39 -12.15 -3.27 5.30
N ILE A 40 -12.12 -2.00 5.75
CA ILE A 40 -11.01 -1.06 5.56
C ILE A 40 -10.76 -0.78 4.06
N GLY A 41 -11.84 -0.62 3.32
CA GLY A 41 -11.82 -0.26 1.92
C GLY A 41 -11.37 -1.38 0.97
N THR A 42 -11.51 -2.64 1.36
CA THR A 42 -11.13 -3.78 0.52
C THR A 42 -12.25 -4.25 -0.41
N ASN A 43 -13.49 -4.29 0.07
CA ASN A 43 -14.61 -4.94 -0.62
C ASN A 43 -15.37 -3.96 -1.54
N THR A 44 -14.71 -3.40 -2.54
CA THR A 44 -15.31 -2.41 -3.46
C THR A 44 -16.41 -3.01 -4.35
N LEU A 45 -16.38 -4.32 -4.63
CA LEU A 45 -17.43 -5.04 -5.35
C LEU A 45 -18.54 -5.54 -4.42
N GLY A 46 -18.42 -5.28 -3.13
CA GLY A 46 -19.30 -5.83 -2.09
C GLY A 46 -18.74 -7.09 -1.44
N TYR A 47 -19.26 -7.40 -0.25
CA TYR A 47 -18.93 -8.62 0.47
C TYR A 47 -19.44 -9.85 -0.27
N GLY A 48 -18.67 -10.93 -0.29
CA GLY A 48 -19.07 -12.20 -0.87
C GLY A 48 -19.48 -12.09 -2.35
N HIS A 49 -18.71 -11.33 -3.15
CA HIS A 49 -18.99 -11.15 -4.57
C HIS A 49 -18.93 -12.50 -5.29
N PRO A 50 -19.99 -12.94 -5.99
CA PRO A 50 -20.10 -14.32 -6.44
C PRO A 50 -19.02 -14.74 -7.44
N GLU A 51 -18.60 -13.88 -8.36
CA GLU A 51 -17.54 -14.21 -9.32
C GLU A 51 -16.19 -14.40 -8.63
N VAL A 52 -15.84 -13.52 -7.67
CA VAL A 52 -14.60 -13.61 -6.90
C VAL A 52 -14.60 -14.86 -6.03
N ASP A 53 -15.68 -15.09 -5.26
CA ASP A 53 -15.78 -16.23 -4.37
C ASP A 53 -15.81 -17.57 -5.13
N ASN A 54 -16.41 -17.63 -6.32
CA ASN A 54 -16.42 -18.84 -7.14
C ASN A 54 -15.02 -19.15 -7.68
N ALA A 55 -14.28 -18.17 -8.18
CA ALA A 55 -12.89 -18.34 -8.58
C ALA A 55 -12.02 -18.89 -7.44
N VAL A 56 -12.21 -18.35 -6.23
CA VAL A 56 -11.51 -18.83 -5.03
C VAL A 56 -11.88 -20.28 -4.70
N ARG A 57 -13.16 -20.67 -4.78
CA ARG A 57 -13.59 -22.06 -4.54
C ARG A 57 -12.95 -23.04 -5.53
N GLU A 58 -12.88 -22.67 -6.82
CA GLU A 58 -12.20 -23.47 -7.83
C GLU A 58 -10.71 -23.66 -7.53
N VAL A 59 -10.06 -22.63 -6.98
CA VAL A 59 -8.65 -22.71 -6.55
C VAL A 59 -8.50 -23.65 -5.35
N ILE A 60 -9.39 -23.54 -4.36
CA ILE A 60 -9.38 -24.43 -3.18
C ILE A 60 -9.50 -25.88 -3.61
N ASP A 61 -10.41 -26.21 -4.55
CA ASP A 61 -10.63 -27.57 -5.04
C ASP A 61 -9.41 -28.16 -5.79
N ARG A 62 -8.56 -27.28 -6.36
CA ARG A 62 -7.34 -27.68 -7.07
C ARG A 62 -6.07 -27.61 -6.22
N GLY A 63 -6.16 -27.16 -4.98
CA GLY A 63 -5.04 -26.95 -4.08
C GLY A 63 -4.52 -25.51 -4.08
N ASN A 64 -4.55 -24.89 -2.89
CA ASN A 64 -4.22 -23.48 -2.71
C ASN A 64 -2.73 -23.16 -2.86
N MET A 65 -1.85 -24.07 -2.48
CA MET A 65 -0.40 -23.83 -2.44
C MET A 65 0.37 -25.12 -2.68
N SER A 66 1.50 -25.03 -3.38
CA SER A 66 2.41 -26.16 -3.59
C SER A 66 3.87 -25.72 -3.60
N THR A 67 4.79 -26.66 -3.83
CA THR A 67 6.22 -26.38 -4.06
C THR A 67 6.48 -25.66 -5.38
N PHE A 68 5.60 -25.84 -6.36
CA PHE A 68 5.71 -25.19 -7.67
C PHE A 68 5.04 -23.83 -7.65
N ASN A 69 5.49 -22.92 -8.53
CA ASN A 69 4.86 -21.63 -8.75
C ASN A 69 3.44 -21.80 -9.29
N CYS A 70 2.57 -20.87 -8.98
CA CYS A 70 1.19 -20.87 -9.50
C CYS A 70 1.09 -19.99 -10.76
N PRO A 71 0.28 -20.39 -11.75
CA PRO A 71 0.11 -19.61 -12.98
C PRO A 71 -0.67 -18.30 -12.75
N GLU A 72 -1.53 -18.25 -11.74
CA GLU A 72 -2.34 -17.07 -11.42
C GLU A 72 -1.47 -15.86 -11.07
N GLU A 73 -0.33 -16.07 -10.42
CA GLU A 73 0.65 -15.03 -10.13
C GLU A 73 1.19 -14.40 -11.43
N VAL A 74 1.49 -15.23 -12.43
CA VAL A 74 1.96 -14.75 -13.74
C VAL A 74 0.86 -13.98 -14.46
N TYR A 75 -0.36 -14.53 -14.50
CA TYR A 75 -1.49 -13.89 -15.19
C TYR A 75 -1.83 -12.53 -14.56
N LEU A 76 -1.80 -12.42 -13.23
CA LEU A 76 -2.02 -11.15 -12.56
C LEU A 76 -0.88 -10.17 -12.82
N ALA A 77 0.37 -10.62 -12.81
CA ALA A 77 1.52 -9.77 -13.12
C ALA A 77 1.44 -9.20 -14.55
N GLU A 78 1.17 -10.05 -15.55
CA GLU A 78 0.97 -9.64 -16.95
C GLU A 78 -0.16 -8.61 -17.05
N ARG A 79 -1.29 -8.86 -16.38
CA ARG A 79 -2.43 -7.95 -16.41
C ARG A 79 -2.12 -6.60 -15.77
N LEU A 80 -1.37 -6.57 -14.68
CA LEU A 80 -0.97 -5.33 -14.02
C LEU A 80 0.02 -4.53 -14.85
N VAL A 81 0.98 -5.17 -15.49
CA VAL A 81 1.93 -4.51 -16.40
C VAL A 81 1.20 -3.98 -17.65
N GLU A 82 0.26 -4.73 -18.22
CA GLU A 82 -0.61 -4.26 -19.32
C GLU A 82 -1.37 -2.98 -18.96
N LEU A 83 -1.88 -2.89 -17.73
CA LEU A 83 -2.59 -1.72 -17.22
C LEU A 83 -1.66 -0.53 -16.95
N HIS A 84 -0.37 -0.79 -16.75
CA HIS A 84 0.65 0.20 -16.39
C HIS A 84 1.87 0.08 -17.29
N PRO A 85 1.81 0.56 -18.57
CA PRO A 85 2.88 0.36 -19.55
C PRO A 85 4.24 0.97 -19.17
N TRP A 86 4.28 1.81 -18.14
CA TRP A 86 5.51 2.34 -17.57
C TRP A 86 6.24 1.36 -16.64
N ALA A 87 5.54 0.31 -16.16
CA ALA A 87 6.10 -0.72 -15.27
C ALA A 87 6.41 -1.99 -16.06
N ASP A 88 7.51 -2.64 -15.73
CA ASP A 88 7.98 -3.86 -16.41
C ASP A 88 7.83 -5.10 -15.53
N MET A 89 7.84 -4.93 -14.22
CA MET A 89 7.87 -6.03 -13.25
C MET A 89 6.88 -5.82 -12.12
N THR A 90 6.37 -6.93 -11.60
CA THR A 90 5.47 -6.98 -10.45
C THR A 90 5.98 -7.98 -9.42
N ARG A 91 5.86 -7.64 -8.14
CA ARG A 91 6.09 -8.56 -7.03
C ARG A 91 4.89 -8.53 -6.09
N PHE A 92 4.44 -9.70 -5.63
CA PHE A 92 3.28 -9.81 -4.76
C PHE A 92 3.64 -9.97 -3.30
N ALA A 93 2.72 -9.52 -2.43
CA ALA A 93 2.75 -9.71 -0.99
C ALA A 93 1.31 -9.85 -0.48
N ARG A 94 1.12 -10.09 0.83
CA ARG A 94 -0.22 -10.36 1.38
C ARG A 94 -0.81 -9.18 2.13
N SER A 95 0.01 -8.25 2.59
CA SER A 95 -0.46 -7.08 3.32
C SER A 95 0.22 -5.79 2.86
N GLY A 96 -0.45 -4.65 3.09
CA GLY A 96 0.10 -3.35 2.71
C GLY A 96 1.42 -3.02 3.41
N GLY A 97 1.56 -3.40 4.69
CA GLY A 97 2.81 -3.17 5.43
C GLY A 97 3.98 -3.99 4.84
N GLU A 98 3.74 -5.25 4.47
CA GLU A 98 4.72 -6.10 3.80
C GLU A 98 5.12 -5.51 2.43
N ALA A 99 4.16 -5.17 1.58
CA ALA A 99 4.41 -4.55 0.28
C ALA A 99 5.21 -3.25 0.41
N ASN A 100 4.87 -2.42 1.39
CA ASN A 100 5.60 -1.19 1.69
C ASN A 100 7.05 -1.46 2.09
N ALA A 101 7.31 -2.43 2.96
CA ALA A 101 8.66 -2.82 3.36
C ALA A 101 9.48 -3.38 2.18
N ILE A 102 8.84 -4.17 1.31
CA ILE A 102 9.44 -4.67 0.06
C ILE A 102 9.83 -3.52 -0.85
N ALA A 103 8.92 -2.59 -1.14
CA ALA A 103 9.16 -1.47 -2.04
C ALA A 103 10.30 -0.57 -1.53
N ILE A 104 10.32 -0.24 -0.24
CA ILE A 104 11.38 0.57 0.36
C ILE A 104 12.73 -0.15 0.31
N ARG A 105 12.76 -1.46 0.54
CA ARG A 105 14.00 -2.24 0.46
C ARG A 105 14.57 -2.26 -0.95
N ILE A 106 13.73 -2.50 -1.95
CA ILE A 106 14.14 -2.47 -3.37
C ILE A 106 14.65 -1.07 -3.75
N ALA A 107 13.90 -0.02 -3.42
CA ALA A 107 14.26 1.35 -3.75
C ALA A 107 15.55 1.82 -3.07
N ARG A 108 15.78 1.45 -1.81
CA ARG A 108 17.06 1.72 -1.14
C ARG A 108 18.23 0.98 -1.79
N ALA A 109 18.04 -0.29 -2.16
CA ALA A 109 19.06 -1.06 -2.86
C ALA A 109 19.37 -0.45 -4.24
N ALA A 110 18.36 -0.06 -5.00
CA ALA A 110 18.52 0.55 -6.33
C ALA A 110 19.15 1.96 -6.27
N SER A 111 18.75 2.79 -5.31
CA SER A 111 19.28 4.16 -5.18
C SER A 111 20.66 4.22 -4.51
N GLY A 112 21.04 3.19 -3.75
CA GLY A 112 22.23 3.19 -2.89
C GLY A 112 22.16 4.19 -1.72
N LYS A 113 20.98 4.76 -1.43
CA LYS A 113 20.74 5.74 -0.37
C LYS A 113 19.75 5.22 0.66
N GLU A 114 19.90 5.64 1.91
CA GLU A 114 19.12 5.11 3.02
C GLU A 114 17.86 5.92 3.37
N LYS A 115 17.87 7.24 3.13
CA LYS A 115 16.81 8.14 3.59
C LYS A 115 15.63 8.16 2.63
N VAL A 116 14.42 8.18 3.21
CA VAL A 116 13.15 8.20 2.50
C VAL A 116 12.35 9.43 2.92
N ALA A 117 11.98 10.29 1.99
CA ALA A 117 10.96 11.31 2.21
C ALA A 117 9.59 10.66 2.08
N ILE A 118 8.71 10.85 3.08
CA ILE A 118 7.40 10.18 3.14
C ILE A 118 6.26 11.19 3.24
N CYS A 119 5.17 10.92 2.51
CA CYS A 119 3.93 11.68 2.65
C CYS A 119 2.72 10.75 2.55
N GLY A 120 1.97 10.61 3.63
CA GLY A 120 0.81 9.73 3.70
C GLY A 120 0.97 8.59 4.72
N TYR A 121 0.03 7.65 4.69
CA TYR A 121 0.03 6.50 5.58
C TYR A 121 0.57 5.24 4.86
N HIS A 122 1.63 4.64 5.41
CA HIS A 122 2.33 3.53 4.77
C HIS A 122 2.47 2.28 5.67
N GLY A 123 1.52 2.07 6.55
CA GLY A 123 1.49 0.90 7.44
C GLY A 123 2.06 1.20 8.83
N TRP A 124 2.61 0.16 9.47
CA TRP A 124 3.03 0.19 10.86
C TRP A 124 4.44 -0.39 11.09
N HIS A 125 5.15 -0.75 10.02
CA HIS A 125 6.49 -1.33 10.10
C HIS A 125 7.50 -0.30 10.61
N ASP A 126 8.58 -0.79 11.19
CA ASP A 126 9.61 0.01 11.85
C ASP A 126 10.15 1.13 10.96
N TRP A 127 10.37 0.85 9.68
CA TRP A 127 10.89 1.84 8.74
C TRP A 127 10.00 3.10 8.62
N TYR A 128 8.68 2.94 8.74
CA TYR A 128 7.73 4.06 8.66
C TYR A 128 7.56 4.76 10.02
N LEU A 129 7.34 3.99 11.10
CA LEU A 129 7.17 4.54 12.44
C LEU A 129 8.44 5.17 12.98
N SER A 130 9.61 4.89 12.38
CA SER A 130 10.87 5.55 12.72
C SER A 130 10.84 7.08 12.55
N ALA A 131 9.95 7.61 11.73
CA ALA A 131 9.74 9.05 11.58
C ALA A 131 9.35 9.72 12.92
N ASN A 132 8.59 9.04 13.78
CA ASN A 132 8.22 9.54 15.12
C ASN A 132 9.31 9.40 16.19
N LEU A 133 10.50 8.90 15.84
CA LEU A 133 11.64 8.88 16.77
C LEU A 133 12.31 10.24 16.94
N SER A 134 12.15 11.15 15.99
CA SER A 134 12.69 12.53 16.06
C SER A 134 11.74 13.46 16.80
N ASP A 135 10.45 13.33 16.51
CA ASP A 135 9.35 14.03 17.16
C ASP A 135 8.14 13.08 17.17
N ASN A 136 7.53 12.87 18.32
CA ASN A 136 6.40 11.93 18.48
C ASN A 136 5.15 12.32 17.66
N SER A 137 5.09 13.53 17.13
CA SER A 137 3.98 14.06 16.33
C SER A 137 4.29 14.15 14.82
N SER A 138 5.48 13.75 14.38
CA SER A 138 5.90 13.89 12.98
C SER A 138 4.95 13.22 11.97
N LEU A 139 4.23 12.16 12.36
CA LEU A 139 3.25 11.47 11.52
C LEU A 139 1.79 11.89 11.76
N ASP A 140 1.51 12.84 12.66
CA ASP A 140 0.13 13.19 13.04
C ASP A 140 -0.69 13.74 11.87
N GLY A 141 -0.06 14.44 10.94
CA GLY A 141 -0.67 14.91 9.69
C GLY A 141 -0.91 13.80 8.64
N HIS A 142 -0.44 12.57 8.88
CA HIS A 142 -0.40 11.48 7.90
C HIS A 142 -1.54 10.47 7.99
N LEU A 143 -2.54 10.64 8.76
CA LEU A 143 -3.80 9.90 8.88
C LEU A 143 -4.20 9.61 10.33
N LEU A 144 -3.30 9.03 11.11
CA LEU A 144 -3.59 8.55 12.47
C LEU A 144 -2.67 9.29 13.45
N PRO A 145 -3.15 10.32 14.13
CA PRO A 145 -2.38 10.99 15.18
C PRO A 145 -2.06 10.02 16.32
N GLY A 146 -0.93 10.26 17.00
CA GLY A 146 -0.50 9.47 18.14
C GLY A 146 0.06 8.08 17.78
N LEU A 147 0.72 7.93 16.63
CA LEU A 147 1.44 6.70 16.25
C LEU A 147 2.73 6.58 17.08
N GLU A 148 2.63 5.99 18.25
CA GLU A 148 3.73 5.83 19.20
C GLU A 148 4.89 5.01 18.64
N PRO A 149 6.14 5.51 18.67
CA PRO A 149 7.30 4.76 18.17
C PRO A 149 7.85 3.76 19.19
N LYS A 150 7.05 3.37 20.18
CA LYS A 150 7.45 2.43 21.23
C LYS A 150 7.76 1.06 20.63
N GLY A 151 8.96 0.58 20.86
CA GLY A 151 9.46 -0.68 20.31
C GLY A 151 10.26 -0.53 19.02
N ILE A 152 10.34 0.66 18.43
CA ILE A 152 11.15 0.94 17.24
C ILE A 152 12.61 1.18 17.64
N PRO A 153 13.60 0.53 16.99
CA PRO A 153 15.02 0.78 17.25
C PRO A 153 15.40 2.24 17.01
N ARG A 154 16.11 2.84 17.98
CA ARG A 154 16.48 4.27 17.93
C ARG A 154 17.46 4.60 16.81
N GLU A 155 18.21 3.63 16.35
CA GLU A 155 19.16 3.71 15.24
C GLU A 155 18.46 4.05 13.90
N LEU A 156 17.16 3.79 13.78
CA LEU A 156 16.37 4.14 12.60
C LEU A 156 15.96 5.62 12.56
N ARG A 157 16.29 6.42 13.58
CA ARG A 157 15.96 7.85 13.59
C ARG A 157 16.53 8.56 12.37
N GLY A 158 15.68 9.33 11.67
CA GLY A 158 16.04 10.08 10.48
C GLY A 158 16.19 9.25 9.21
N SER A 159 15.86 7.96 9.24
CA SER A 159 15.80 7.10 8.04
C SER A 159 14.52 7.30 7.22
N ALA A 160 13.43 7.76 7.85
CA ALA A 160 12.20 8.20 7.22
C ALA A 160 11.87 9.60 7.71
N ILE A 161 11.65 10.54 6.78
CA ILE A 161 11.46 11.96 7.07
C ILE A 161 10.13 12.39 6.41
N PRO A 162 9.12 12.79 7.18
CA PRO A 162 7.84 13.21 6.63
C PRO A 162 7.93 14.61 6.01
N PHE A 163 7.14 14.84 4.96
CA PHE A 163 6.88 16.15 4.38
C PHE A 163 5.37 16.37 4.19
N ALA A 164 4.97 17.63 4.12
CA ALA A 164 3.57 18.00 4.02
C ALA A 164 3.02 17.79 2.58
N TYR A 165 1.76 17.33 2.48
CA TYR A 165 1.09 17.17 1.18
C TYR A 165 0.74 18.55 0.60
N ASN A 166 0.92 18.72 -0.73
CA ASN A 166 0.80 19.99 -1.44
C ASN A 166 1.83 21.08 -1.02
N ASP A 167 2.90 20.69 -0.36
CA ASP A 167 4.00 21.59 0.01
C ASP A 167 5.30 21.16 -0.71
N LEU A 168 5.51 21.71 -1.90
CA LEU A 168 6.69 21.41 -2.70
C LEU A 168 7.96 22.02 -2.08
N GLU A 169 7.84 23.16 -1.40
CA GLU A 169 8.96 23.85 -0.76
C GLU A 169 9.54 23.00 0.40
N ASP A 170 8.65 22.39 1.20
CA ASP A 170 9.04 21.48 2.27
C ASP A 170 9.83 20.27 1.70
N LEU A 171 9.35 19.67 0.62
CA LEU A 171 10.05 18.56 -0.06
C LEU A 171 11.40 19.00 -0.64
N GLU A 172 11.49 20.17 -1.28
CA GLU A 172 12.73 20.71 -1.82
C GLU A 172 13.76 20.97 -0.70
N GLN A 173 13.33 21.51 0.43
CA GLN A 173 14.18 21.70 1.60
C GLN A 173 14.74 20.39 2.13
N LEU A 174 13.91 19.35 2.23
CA LEU A 174 14.36 18.02 2.66
C LEU A 174 15.42 17.43 1.70
N ILE A 175 15.22 17.55 0.40
CA ILE A 175 16.17 17.05 -0.59
C ILE A 175 17.51 17.79 -0.49
N ASN A 176 17.47 19.11 -0.26
CA ASN A 176 18.67 19.93 -0.13
C ASN A 176 19.45 19.67 1.18
N GLN A 177 18.74 19.28 2.25
CA GLN A 177 19.34 19.06 3.57
C GLN A 177 19.77 17.60 3.80
N HIS A 178 19.24 16.64 3.03
CA HIS A 178 19.43 15.23 3.26
C HIS A 178 19.70 14.49 1.95
N GLU A 179 20.48 13.42 2.03
CA GLU A 179 20.69 12.49 0.91
C GLU A 179 19.47 11.59 0.71
N ILE A 180 18.36 12.17 0.21
CA ILE A 180 17.13 11.43 -0.06
C ILE A 180 17.35 10.51 -1.27
N GLY A 181 17.04 9.23 -1.13
CA GLY A 181 17.08 8.24 -2.20
C GLY A 181 15.71 7.89 -2.73
N VAL A 182 14.67 8.10 -1.92
CA VAL A 182 13.31 7.68 -2.23
C VAL A 182 12.33 8.76 -1.78
N ILE A 183 11.39 9.13 -2.64
CA ILE A 183 10.17 9.84 -2.27
C ILE A 183 9.04 8.83 -2.31
N LYS A 184 8.33 8.66 -1.20
CA LYS A 184 7.17 7.77 -1.12
C LYS A 184 5.95 8.54 -0.65
N MET A 185 4.87 8.52 -1.45
CA MET A 185 3.67 9.26 -1.14
C MET A 185 2.39 8.57 -1.62
N GLU A 186 1.25 8.92 -1.06
CA GLU A 186 -0.05 8.63 -1.64
C GLU A 186 -0.36 9.69 -2.73
N VAL A 187 -0.98 9.28 -3.83
CA VAL A 187 -1.41 10.21 -4.92
C VAL A 187 -2.50 11.15 -4.45
N PHE A 188 -3.40 10.64 -3.61
CA PHE A 188 -4.46 11.40 -2.98
C PHE A 188 -4.39 11.16 -1.47
N ARG A 189 -4.49 12.25 -0.72
CA ARG A 189 -4.50 12.16 0.73
C ARG A 189 -5.89 12.52 1.29
N SER A 190 -6.05 13.58 2.00
CA SER A 190 -7.34 14.06 2.51
C SER A 190 -7.92 15.18 1.64
N VAL A 191 -7.08 15.71 0.76
CA VAL A 191 -7.38 16.74 -0.22
C VAL A 191 -6.82 16.31 -1.57
N GLU A 192 -7.32 16.87 -2.66
CA GLU A 192 -6.76 16.65 -3.98
C GLU A 192 -5.37 17.31 -4.11
N PRO A 193 -4.51 16.77 -4.99
CA PRO A 193 -3.28 17.48 -5.33
C PRO A 193 -3.62 18.80 -6.00
N GLU A 194 -2.88 19.85 -5.62
CA GLU A 194 -2.94 21.12 -6.31
C GLU A 194 -2.47 20.98 -7.77
N ASP A 195 -2.93 21.90 -8.63
CA ASP A 195 -2.58 21.87 -10.05
C ASP A 195 -1.06 21.89 -10.26
N GLY A 196 -0.54 20.88 -10.94
CA GLY A 196 0.88 20.74 -11.23
C GLY A 196 1.74 20.22 -10.06
N TYR A 197 1.15 19.91 -8.90
CA TYR A 197 1.91 19.40 -7.73
C TYR A 197 2.57 18.06 -8.00
N LEU A 198 1.83 17.08 -8.50
CA LEU A 198 2.38 15.73 -8.75
C LEU A 198 3.42 15.74 -9.87
N GLU A 199 3.22 16.54 -10.92
CA GLU A 199 4.18 16.76 -11.99
C GLU A 199 5.47 17.39 -11.46
N SER A 200 5.35 18.35 -10.54
CA SER A 200 6.49 19.00 -9.88
C SER A 200 7.26 18.03 -9.00
N VAL A 201 6.57 17.17 -8.23
CA VAL A 201 7.19 16.11 -7.44
C VAL A 201 7.92 15.11 -8.36
N ARG A 202 7.29 14.69 -9.47
CA ARG A 202 7.93 13.81 -10.45
C ARG A 202 9.18 14.44 -11.05
N LYS A 203 9.09 15.72 -11.43
CA LYS A 203 10.23 16.47 -11.99
C LYS A 203 11.37 16.56 -10.98
N LEU A 204 11.06 16.94 -9.75
CA LEU A 204 12.03 17.06 -8.65
C LEU A 204 12.74 15.73 -8.40
N ALA A 205 11.99 14.63 -8.34
CA ALA A 205 12.55 13.29 -8.19
C ALA A 205 13.50 12.94 -9.34
N SER A 206 13.13 13.26 -10.59
CA SER A 206 13.96 13.00 -11.77
C SER A 206 15.25 13.85 -11.78
N ASP A 207 15.15 15.14 -11.48
CA ASP A 207 16.29 16.08 -11.47
C ASP A 207 17.35 15.67 -10.42
N HIS A 208 16.94 15.03 -9.32
CA HIS A 208 17.83 14.61 -8.23
C HIS A 208 18.17 13.11 -8.23
N ASN A 209 17.73 12.34 -9.25
CA ASN A 209 17.89 10.89 -9.32
C ASN A 209 17.32 10.18 -8.06
N ILE A 210 16.11 10.57 -7.66
CA ILE A 210 15.37 10.02 -6.53
C ILE A 210 14.27 9.10 -7.07
N ILE A 211 14.12 7.92 -6.49
CA ILE A 211 13.07 6.97 -6.86
C ILE A 211 11.73 7.44 -6.30
N LEU A 212 10.74 7.68 -7.17
CA LEU A 212 9.39 8.06 -6.79
C LEU A 212 8.51 6.82 -6.66
N ILE A 213 7.91 6.64 -5.49
CA ILE A 213 6.97 5.55 -5.20
C ILE A 213 5.60 6.13 -4.89
N PHE A 214 4.57 5.74 -5.66
CA PHE A 214 3.18 6.01 -5.32
C PHE A 214 2.56 4.85 -4.55
N ASP A 215 2.05 5.13 -3.36
CA ASP A 215 1.27 4.16 -2.57
C ASP A 215 -0.20 4.29 -2.93
N GLU A 216 -0.65 3.41 -3.79
CA GLU A 216 -2.04 3.33 -4.22
C GLU A 216 -2.79 2.13 -3.60
N CYS A 217 -2.33 1.66 -2.46
CA CYS A 217 -3.07 0.63 -1.70
C CYS A 217 -4.49 1.09 -1.33
N THR A 218 -4.71 2.39 -1.17
CA THR A 218 -6.04 2.96 -0.86
C THR A 218 -6.77 3.42 -2.11
N SER A 219 -6.11 4.08 -3.05
CA SER A 219 -6.71 4.71 -4.23
C SER A 219 -6.87 3.78 -5.43
N GLY A 220 -6.06 2.73 -5.52
CA GLY A 220 -6.10 1.79 -6.64
C GLY A 220 -7.47 1.11 -6.82
N PHE A 221 -7.93 1.02 -8.06
CA PHE A 221 -9.21 0.40 -8.47
C PHE A 221 -10.46 1.00 -7.81
N ARG A 222 -10.44 2.29 -7.47
CA ARG A 222 -11.61 2.99 -6.94
C ARG A 222 -12.18 3.97 -7.95
N GLU A 223 -11.60 5.16 -8.06
CA GLU A 223 -12.02 6.19 -8.99
C GLU A 223 -11.51 5.89 -10.41
N THR A 224 -10.28 5.45 -10.52
CA THR A 224 -9.63 5.15 -11.79
C THR A 224 -9.22 3.68 -11.86
N PHE A 225 -9.50 3.01 -12.99
CA PHE A 225 -9.12 1.63 -13.20
C PHE A 225 -7.59 1.48 -13.30
N GLY A 226 -7.03 0.72 -12.38
CA GLY A 226 -5.59 0.51 -12.22
C GLY A 226 -4.98 1.37 -11.12
N GLY A 227 -5.17 2.70 -11.15
CA GLY A 227 -4.59 3.59 -10.17
C GLY A 227 -4.92 5.06 -10.42
N LEU A 228 -4.96 5.86 -9.36
CA LEU A 228 -5.37 7.26 -9.42
C LEU A 228 -4.33 8.15 -10.12
N HIS A 229 -3.03 7.78 -10.10
CA HIS A 229 -1.97 8.50 -10.82
C HIS A 229 -2.29 8.69 -12.30
N LYS A 230 -3.06 7.77 -12.90
CA LYS A 230 -3.49 7.84 -14.31
C LYS A 230 -4.40 9.03 -14.60
N LYS A 231 -5.22 9.45 -13.62
CA LYS A 231 -6.08 10.65 -13.72
C LYS A 231 -5.23 11.91 -13.91
N TYR A 232 -4.07 11.96 -13.26
CA TYR A 232 -3.15 13.10 -13.29
C TYR A 232 -2.05 12.96 -14.35
N GLY A 233 -1.93 11.82 -15.01
CA GLY A 233 -0.96 11.59 -16.07
C GLY A 233 0.50 11.56 -15.56
N VAL A 234 0.72 11.26 -14.28
CA VAL A 234 2.05 11.23 -13.66
C VAL A 234 2.47 9.80 -13.36
N GLU A 235 3.56 9.35 -13.97
CA GLU A 235 4.07 7.99 -13.79
C GLU A 235 5.15 7.95 -12.71
N PRO A 236 5.03 7.07 -11.70
CA PRO A 236 6.09 6.84 -10.72
C PRO A 236 7.17 5.89 -11.28
N ASP A 237 8.21 5.66 -10.50
CA ASP A 237 9.19 4.61 -10.76
C ASP A 237 8.74 3.27 -10.19
N MET A 238 8.00 3.31 -9.08
CA MET A 238 7.34 2.16 -8.45
C MET A 238 5.96 2.54 -7.94
N MET A 239 5.08 1.56 -7.83
CA MET A 239 3.73 1.75 -7.29
C MET A 239 3.30 0.55 -6.46
N LEU A 240 2.46 0.79 -5.46
CA LEU A 240 1.83 -0.26 -4.66
C LEU A 240 0.33 -0.30 -4.89
N LEU A 241 -0.21 -1.50 -5.01
CA LEU A 241 -1.63 -1.78 -5.05
C LEU A 241 -2.01 -2.75 -3.93
N GLY A 242 -3.23 -2.66 -3.43
CA GLY A 242 -3.75 -3.53 -2.38
C GLY A 242 -5.24 -3.32 -2.19
N LYS A 243 -5.75 -3.66 -1.01
CA LYS A 243 -7.16 -3.46 -0.64
C LYS A 243 -8.15 -3.93 -1.72
N ALA A 244 -8.64 -3.02 -2.57
CA ALA A 244 -9.57 -3.30 -3.65
C ALA A 244 -9.07 -4.35 -4.66
N LEU A 245 -7.75 -4.49 -4.83
CA LEU A 245 -7.15 -5.49 -5.71
C LEU A 245 -7.64 -6.90 -5.42
N GLY A 246 -7.80 -7.25 -4.14
CA GLY A 246 -8.23 -8.59 -3.73
C GLY A 246 -9.71 -8.71 -3.36
N ASN A 247 -10.46 -7.62 -3.33
CA ASN A 247 -11.87 -7.58 -2.87
C ASN A 247 -12.13 -8.38 -1.57
N GLY A 248 -11.24 -8.21 -0.58
CA GLY A 248 -11.33 -8.89 0.73
C GLY A 248 -10.35 -10.05 0.89
N TYR A 249 -9.81 -10.61 -0.19
CA TYR A 249 -8.72 -11.58 -0.14
C TYR A 249 -7.36 -10.88 -0.01
N ALA A 250 -6.42 -11.56 0.65
CA ALA A 250 -5.14 -10.96 1.03
C ALA A 250 -4.14 -10.97 -0.12
N ILE A 251 -4.11 -9.91 -0.90
CA ILE A 251 -3.13 -9.68 -1.97
C ILE A 251 -2.72 -8.21 -2.00
N THR A 252 -1.45 -7.97 -2.28
CA THR A 252 -0.88 -6.67 -2.63
C THR A 252 0.16 -6.85 -3.72
N ALA A 253 0.38 -5.81 -4.50
CA ALA A 253 1.35 -5.80 -5.58
C ALA A 253 2.30 -4.60 -5.45
N VAL A 254 3.57 -4.81 -5.76
CA VAL A 254 4.59 -3.79 -5.97
C VAL A 254 5.00 -3.85 -7.43
N LEU A 255 4.65 -2.84 -8.20
CA LEU A 255 5.01 -2.68 -9.61
C LEU A 255 6.20 -1.72 -9.71
N GLY A 256 6.99 -1.86 -10.75
CA GLY A 256 8.08 -0.90 -11.01
C GLY A 256 8.82 -1.15 -12.32
N ARG A 257 9.67 -0.18 -12.65
CA ARG A 257 10.57 -0.24 -13.80
C ARG A 257 11.63 -1.33 -13.61
N ALA A 258 12.01 -2.01 -14.68
CA ALA A 258 12.93 -3.15 -14.63
C ALA A 258 14.26 -2.82 -13.94
N GLU A 259 14.82 -1.66 -14.23
CA GLU A 259 16.10 -1.20 -13.69
C GLU A 259 16.10 -1.07 -12.16
N ILE A 260 14.96 -0.71 -11.56
CA ILE A 260 14.80 -0.59 -10.12
C ILE A 260 14.43 -1.95 -9.51
N MET A 261 13.45 -2.63 -10.10
CA MET A 261 12.94 -3.90 -9.59
C MET A 261 13.99 -5.03 -9.65
N ALA A 262 14.97 -4.96 -10.55
CA ALA A 262 16.09 -5.90 -10.64
C ALA A 262 16.91 -5.95 -9.33
N SER A 263 17.02 -4.83 -8.60
CA SER A 263 17.71 -4.78 -7.29
C SER A 263 17.05 -5.66 -6.23
N ALA A 264 15.83 -6.16 -6.46
CA ALA A 264 15.23 -7.17 -5.61
C ALA A 264 16.03 -8.49 -5.56
N GLN A 265 16.85 -8.77 -6.58
CA GLN A 265 17.72 -9.95 -6.62
C GLN A 265 19.01 -9.77 -5.82
N GLU A 266 19.37 -8.55 -5.50
CA GLU A 266 20.58 -8.18 -4.76
C GLU A 266 20.33 -8.08 -3.24
N THR A 267 19.07 -8.17 -2.83
CA THR A 267 18.63 -8.09 -1.44
C THR A 267 17.76 -9.28 -1.04
N PHE A 268 17.76 -9.63 0.24
CA PHE A 268 16.95 -10.74 0.72
C PHE A 268 15.49 -10.30 0.96
N ILE A 269 14.58 -10.84 0.16
CA ILE A 269 13.13 -10.70 0.31
C ILE A 269 12.55 -12.10 0.22
N SER A 270 11.79 -12.52 1.24
CA SER A 270 11.23 -13.87 1.32
C SER A 270 9.79 -13.85 1.85
N SER A 271 9.02 -14.83 1.44
CA SER A 271 7.68 -15.10 1.97
C SER A 271 7.39 -16.60 1.93
N THR A 272 6.64 -17.08 2.91
CA THR A 272 6.12 -18.45 2.92
C THR A 272 5.05 -18.65 1.85
N PHE A 273 4.30 -17.58 1.52
CA PHE A 273 3.09 -17.63 0.71
C PHE A 273 3.30 -17.18 -0.75
N TRP A 274 4.49 -17.39 -1.32
CA TRP A 274 4.76 -16.97 -2.71
C TRP A 274 4.01 -17.78 -3.75
N THR A 275 3.68 -19.02 -3.46
CA THR A 275 2.93 -19.90 -4.37
C THR A 275 1.46 -20.06 -3.97
N GLU A 276 0.97 -19.22 -3.06
CA GLU A 276 -0.42 -19.20 -2.64
C GLU A 276 -1.28 -18.51 -3.72
N ARG A 277 -2.39 -19.13 -4.10
CA ARG A 277 -3.16 -18.81 -5.31
C ARG A 277 -4.46 -18.05 -5.06
N ILE A 278 -4.92 -17.96 -3.81
CA ILE A 278 -6.23 -17.36 -3.51
C ILE A 278 -6.20 -15.84 -3.69
N GLY A 279 -5.13 -15.19 -3.24
CA GLY A 279 -4.99 -13.76 -3.38
C GLY A 279 -4.84 -13.34 -4.82
#